data_c7040a3b0fcba85e70086c4d86fef65f
#
_entry.id   c7040a3b0fcba85e70086c4d86fef65f
#
_cell.length_a   1.000
_cell.length_b   1.000
_cell.length_c   1.000
_cell.angle_alpha   90.00
_cell.angle_beta   90.00
_cell.angle_gamma   90.00
#
_symmetry.space_group_name_H-M   'P 1'
#
loop_
_entity.id
_entity.type
_entity.pdbx_description
1 polymer ?
#
loop_
_entity_poly.entity_id
_entity_poly.type
_entity_poly.pdbx_seq_one_letter_code
_entity_poly.pdbx_strand_id
1 'polypeptide(L)'
;MCVAVSTGLFDGAMNYIWNAAILQLRTKVRNFGLPIVAQIVQSDFEENDLLELQDSRLLELCFKLNLVNEDGFFFLDQCRNVRNSFSAAHPTIGKVNEREFTTFLNRCVRYALADSVSPKGVDISAFIAAVKGARFTSNQNDVWVKHACPRRTTHSAKC
;
A
#
# COMPACT_ATOMS: atom_id res chain seq x y z
N MET A 1 -12.66 15.93 -8.85
CA MET A 1 -11.81 15.23 -9.84
C MET A 1 -12.36 15.36 -11.26
N CYS A 2 -13.58 14.92 -11.57
CA CYS A 2 -14.13 14.96 -12.96
C CYS A 2 -14.06 16.35 -13.61
N VAL A 3 -14.42 17.42 -12.91
CA VAL A 3 -14.34 18.81 -13.43
C VAL A 3 -12.90 19.19 -13.77
N ALA A 4 -11.92 18.86 -12.93
CA ALA A 4 -10.51 19.17 -13.19
C ALA A 4 -10.00 18.45 -14.45
N VAL A 5 -10.40 17.20 -14.67
CA VAL A 5 -10.03 16.45 -15.87
C VAL A 5 -10.66 17.03 -17.12
N SER A 6 -11.97 17.36 -17.07
CA SER A 6 -12.71 17.93 -18.22
C SER A 6 -12.21 19.34 -18.63
N THR A 7 -11.60 20.06 -17.70
CA THR A 7 -10.99 21.39 -17.95
C THR A 7 -9.49 21.34 -18.24
N GLY A 8 -8.88 20.15 -18.30
CA GLY A 8 -7.46 19.97 -18.54
C GLY A 8 -6.57 20.33 -17.36
N LEU A 9 -7.13 20.48 -16.14
CA LEU A 9 -6.39 20.74 -14.91
C LEU A 9 -5.85 19.44 -14.31
N PHE A 10 -4.97 18.77 -15.04
CA PHE A 10 -4.45 17.45 -14.66
C PHE A 10 -3.63 17.49 -13.37
N ASP A 11 -2.92 18.57 -13.09
CA ASP A 11 -2.11 18.72 -11.87
C ASP A 11 -2.99 18.65 -10.61
N GLY A 12 -4.14 19.33 -10.62
CA GLY A 12 -5.12 19.27 -9.54
C GLY A 12 -5.70 17.85 -9.41
N ALA A 13 -6.06 17.23 -10.54
CA ALA A 13 -6.60 15.87 -10.55
C ALA A 13 -5.60 14.83 -10.00
N MET A 14 -4.31 14.95 -10.32
CA MET A 14 -3.24 14.10 -9.79
C MET A 14 -3.14 14.20 -8.27
N ASN A 15 -3.23 15.39 -7.70
CA ASN A 15 -3.22 15.56 -6.25
C ASN A 15 -4.39 14.84 -5.56
N TYR A 16 -5.60 14.89 -6.13
CA TYR A 16 -6.76 14.15 -5.60
C TYR A 16 -6.55 12.64 -5.65
N ILE A 17 -6.03 12.13 -6.77
CA ILE A 17 -5.77 10.69 -6.94
C ILE A 17 -4.69 10.23 -5.97
N TRP A 18 -3.61 11.00 -5.84
CA TRP A 18 -2.53 10.70 -4.92
C TRP A 18 -2.99 10.67 -3.47
N ASN A 19 -3.74 11.67 -3.04
CA ASN A 19 -4.29 11.69 -1.69
C ASN A 19 -5.20 10.49 -1.40
N ALA A 20 -6.02 10.07 -2.38
CA ALA A 20 -6.83 8.87 -2.26
C ALA A 20 -5.96 7.61 -2.16
N ALA A 21 -4.88 7.52 -2.94
CA ALA A 21 -3.92 6.40 -2.89
C ALA A 21 -3.23 6.32 -1.52
N ILE A 22 -2.75 7.44 -0.98
CA ILE A 22 -2.12 7.52 0.35
C ILE A 22 -3.12 7.12 1.45
N LEU A 23 -4.36 7.60 1.39
CA LEU A 23 -5.39 7.24 2.35
C LEU A 23 -5.68 5.73 2.32
N GLN A 24 -5.76 5.14 1.12
CA GLN A 24 -5.97 3.70 0.97
C GLN A 24 -4.78 2.88 1.50
N LEU A 25 -3.54 3.32 1.26
CA LEU A 25 -2.36 2.66 1.81
C LEU A 25 -2.35 2.71 3.34
N ARG A 26 -2.69 3.85 3.96
CA ARG A 26 -2.87 3.94 5.42
C ARG A 26 -3.95 2.98 5.91
N THR A 27 -5.06 2.86 5.20
CA THR A 27 -6.12 1.91 5.53
C THR A 27 -5.61 0.46 5.46
N LYS A 28 -4.80 0.12 4.46
CA LYS A 28 -4.18 -1.21 4.36
C LYS A 28 -3.26 -1.51 5.56
N VAL A 29 -2.47 -0.53 6.00
CA VAL A 29 -1.61 -0.66 7.20
C VAL A 29 -2.44 -0.86 8.47
N ARG A 30 -3.54 -0.09 8.66
CA ARG A 30 -4.48 -0.30 9.79
C ARG A 30 -5.07 -1.71 9.79
N ASN A 31 -5.53 -2.18 8.63
CA ASN A 31 -6.13 -3.50 8.48
C ASN A 31 -5.11 -4.64 8.71
N PHE A 32 -3.83 -4.39 8.44
CA PHE A 32 -2.75 -5.31 8.77
C PHE A 32 -2.58 -5.45 10.28
N GLY A 33 -2.76 -4.38 11.04
CA GLY A 33 -2.74 -4.34 12.50
C GLY A 33 -1.55 -3.56 13.06
N LEU A 34 -1.80 -2.41 13.67
CA LEU A 34 -0.75 -1.53 14.23
C LEU A 34 0.17 -2.22 15.26
N PRO A 35 -0.33 -3.09 16.17
CA PRO A 35 0.55 -3.81 17.09
C PRO A 35 1.57 -4.71 16.39
N ILE A 36 1.21 -5.26 15.22
CA ILE A 36 2.09 -6.10 14.42
C ILE A 36 3.11 -5.23 13.67
N VAL A 37 2.66 -4.07 13.19
CA VAL A 37 3.57 -3.07 12.59
C VAL A 37 4.63 -2.65 13.59
N ALA A 38 4.26 -2.34 14.85
CA ALA A 38 5.17 -1.98 15.93
C ALA A 38 6.26 -3.05 16.15
N GLN A 39 5.89 -4.34 16.12
CA GLN A 39 6.85 -5.44 16.23
C GLN A 39 7.84 -5.50 15.06
N ILE A 40 7.36 -5.25 13.82
CA ILE A 40 8.18 -5.30 12.61
C ILE A 40 9.13 -4.10 12.52
N VAL A 41 8.64 -2.91 12.94
CA VAL A 41 9.44 -1.67 12.95
C VAL A 41 10.37 -1.61 14.17
N GLN A 42 10.15 -2.47 15.18
CA GLN A 42 10.89 -2.53 16.45
C GLN A 42 10.83 -1.21 17.25
N SER A 43 9.71 -0.53 17.17
CA SER A 43 9.44 0.71 17.91
C SER A 43 7.95 0.79 18.21
N ASP A 44 7.58 1.59 19.21
CA ASP A 44 6.20 1.94 19.46
C ASP A 44 5.65 2.60 18.18
N PHE A 45 4.52 2.09 17.70
CA PHE A 45 3.89 2.57 16.48
C PHE A 45 2.37 2.63 16.68
N GLU A 46 1.85 3.85 16.67
CA GLU A 46 0.45 4.14 16.92
C GLU A 46 -0.21 4.79 15.71
N GLU A 47 -1.51 5.07 15.84
CA GLU A 47 -2.31 5.71 14.79
C GLU A 47 -1.76 7.10 14.41
N ASN A 48 -1.30 7.87 15.39
CA ASN A 48 -0.72 9.19 15.13
C ASN A 48 0.55 9.11 14.29
N ASP A 49 1.42 8.13 14.61
CA ASP A 49 2.65 7.91 13.85
C ASP A 49 2.34 7.59 12.39
N LEU A 50 1.31 6.74 12.15
CA LEU A 50 0.85 6.42 10.80
C LEU A 50 0.32 7.64 10.04
N LEU A 51 -0.38 8.55 10.73
CA LEU A 51 -0.92 9.77 10.12
C LEU A 51 0.18 10.78 9.78
N GLU A 52 1.23 10.86 10.60
CA GLU A 52 2.35 11.79 10.43
C GLU A 52 3.42 11.27 9.45
N LEU A 53 3.36 9.98 9.07
CA LEU A 53 4.30 9.43 8.10
C LEU A 53 4.27 10.20 6.78
N GLN A 54 5.45 10.62 6.34
CA GLN A 54 5.66 11.15 4.99
C GLN A 54 5.35 10.06 3.95
N ASP A 55 4.89 10.47 2.78
CA ASP A 55 4.50 9.58 1.68
C ASP A 55 5.59 8.53 1.34
N SER A 56 6.87 8.94 1.30
CA SER A 56 7.99 8.03 1.04
C SER A 56 8.12 6.94 2.11
N ARG A 57 8.01 7.32 3.39
CA ARG A 57 8.10 6.40 4.51
C ARG A 57 6.91 5.44 4.58
N LEU A 58 5.72 5.94 4.21
CA LEU A 58 4.53 5.10 4.10
C LEU A 58 4.69 4.04 3.00
N LEU A 59 5.25 4.41 1.84
CA LEU A 59 5.54 3.46 0.77
C LEU A 59 6.56 2.40 1.21
N GLU A 60 7.66 2.81 1.85
CA GLU A 60 8.65 1.89 2.42
C GLU A 60 8.03 0.93 3.44
N LEU A 61 7.15 1.44 4.32
CA LEU A 61 6.43 0.63 5.30
C LEU A 61 5.52 -0.38 4.61
N CYS A 62 4.70 0.06 3.64
CA CYS A 62 3.83 -0.83 2.88
C CYS A 62 4.61 -1.92 2.14
N PHE A 63 5.79 -1.61 1.62
CA PHE A 63 6.67 -2.58 0.99
C PHE A 63 7.22 -3.60 2.01
N LYS A 64 7.73 -3.14 3.16
CA LYS A 64 8.20 -4.00 4.25
C LYS A 64 7.12 -4.94 4.79
N LEU A 65 5.88 -4.47 4.85
CA LEU A 65 4.71 -5.25 5.26
C LEU A 65 4.17 -6.17 4.15
N ASN A 66 4.79 -6.16 2.96
CA ASN A 66 4.33 -6.88 1.77
C ASN A 66 2.86 -6.55 1.37
N LEU A 67 2.40 -5.35 1.69
CA LEU A 67 1.11 -4.79 1.28
C LEU A 67 1.17 -4.23 -0.15
N VAL A 68 2.37 -3.89 -0.59
CA VAL A 68 2.70 -3.45 -1.94
C VAL A 68 3.91 -4.28 -2.38
N ASN A 69 3.84 -4.88 -3.58
CA ASN A 69 4.96 -5.63 -4.15
C ASN A 69 6.05 -4.69 -4.70
N GLU A 70 7.17 -5.26 -5.14
CA GLU A 70 8.30 -4.49 -5.66
C GLU A 70 7.93 -3.57 -6.84
N ASP A 71 7.18 -4.09 -7.82
CA ASP A 71 6.68 -3.28 -8.93
C ASP A 71 5.81 -2.12 -8.45
N GLY A 72 4.90 -2.40 -7.50
CA GLY A 72 4.01 -1.41 -6.91
C GLY A 72 4.78 -0.32 -6.18
N PHE A 73 5.78 -0.69 -5.38
CA PHE A 73 6.65 0.25 -4.70
C PHE A 73 7.36 1.17 -5.72
N PHE A 74 7.99 0.58 -6.74
CA PHE A 74 8.69 1.32 -7.77
C PHE A 74 7.79 2.31 -8.51
N PHE A 75 6.61 1.84 -8.98
CA PHE A 75 5.70 2.69 -9.74
C PHE A 75 5.01 3.76 -8.88
N LEU A 76 4.69 3.47 -7.63
CA LEU A 76 4.11 4.47 -6.72
C LEU A 76 5.15 5.52 -6.32
N ASP A 77 6.42 5.14 -6.13
CA ASP A 77 7.48 6.12 -5.87
C ASP A 77 7.71 7.04 -7.08
N GLN A 78 7.64 6.51 -8.31
CA GLN A 78 7.63 7.36 -9.52
C GLN A 78 6.41 8.31 -9.52
N CYS A 79 5.22 7.84 -9.18
CA CYS A 79 4.02 8.70 -9.08
C CYS A 79 4.23 9.82 -8.05
N ARG A 80 4.81 9.51 -6.88
CA ARG A 80 5.15 10.49 -5.85
C ARG A 80 6.09 11.58 -6.41
N ASN A 81 7.14 11.16 -7.13
CA ASN A 81 8.10 12.09 -7.74
C ASN A 81 7.46 12.96 -8.81
N VAL A 82 6.64 12.37 -9.70
CA VAL A 82 5.87 13.10 -10.72
C VAL A 82 4.96 14.13 -10.05
N ARG A 83 4.16 13.73 -9.06
CA ARG A 83 3.25 14.64 -8.33
C ARG A 83 4.03 15.78 -7.68
N ASN A 84 5.19 15.53 -7.09
CA ASN A 84 5.99 16.56 -6.45
C ASN A 84 6.59 17.53 -7.49
N SER A 85 7.03 17.03 -8.63
CA SER A 85 7.63 17.83 -9.71
C SER A 85 6.62 18.74 -10.42
N PHE A 86 5.38 18.28 -10.60
CA PHE A 86 4.30 19.05 -11.23
C PHE A 86 3.38 19.75 -10.23
N SER A 87 3.79 19.87 -8.98
CA SER A 87 3.06 20.63 -7.98
C SER A 87 3.11 22.13 -8.31
N ALA A 88 2.06 22.86 -7.94
CA ALA A 88 2.00 24.32 -8.05
C ALA A 88 3.17 25.06 -7.36
N ALA A 89 3.90 24.38 -6.46
CA ALA A 89 5.13 24.89 -5.84
C ALA A 89 6.34 24.91 -6.79
N HIS A 90 6.28 24.22 -7.94
CA HIS A 90 7.37 24.13 -8.92
C HIS A 90 6.86 24.47 -10.34
N PRO A 91 6.46 25.71 -10.62
CA PRO A 91 5.80 26.10 -11.87
C PRO A 91 6.71 26.03 -13.12
N THR A 92 7.98 25.68 -12.94
CA THR A 92 8.99 25.66 -14.02
C THR A 92 9.05 24.35 -14.82
N ILE A 93 8.37 23.30 -14.39
CA ILE A 93 8.46 21.95 -14.98
C ILE A 93 7.23 21.65 -15.85
N GLY A 94 6.83 22.57 -16.73
CA GLY A 94 5.81 22.27 -17.75
C GLY A 94 4.43 21.85 -17.19
N LYS A 95 3.51 21.51 -18.08
CA LYS A 95 2.17 21.02 -17.72
C LYS A 95 2.08 19.53 -17.96
N VAL A 96 1.40 18.83 -17.06
CA VAL A 96 1.05 17.41 -17.25
C VAL A 96 0.15 17.26 -18.46
N ASN A 97 0.49 16.36 -19.38
CA ASN A 97 -0.36 16.01 -20.50
C ASN A 97 -1.31 14.86 -20.14
N GLU A 98 -2.32 14.62 -20.98
CA GLU A 98 -3.32 13.60 -20.79
C GLU A 98 -2.73 12.18 -20.66
N ARG A 99 -1.70 11.86 -21.42
CA ARG A 99 -1.05 10.54 -21.41
C ARG A 99 -0.30 10.31 -20.09
N GLU A 100 0.40 11.31 -19.60
CA GLU A 100 1.08 11.26 -18.30
C GLU A 100 0.08 11.11 -17.16
N PHE A 101 -1.01 11.89 -17.20
CA PHE A 101 -2.11 11.78 -16.25
C PHE A 101 -2.74 10.38 -16.25
N THR A 102 -3.06 9.83 -17.42
CA THR A 102 -3.65 8.49 -17.56
C THR A 102 -2.70 7.41 -17.03
N THR A 103 -1.40 7.54 -17.31
CA THR A 103 -0.38 6.61 -16.78
C THR A 103 -0.31 6.68 -15.26
N PHE A 104 -0.31 7.89 -14.70
CA PHE A 104 -0.32 8.12 -13.26
C PHE A 104 -1.56 7.51 -12.60
N LEU A 105 -2.75 7.78 -13.14
CA LEU A 105 -4.02 7.23 -12.67
C LEU A 105 -4.00 5.70 -12.65
N ASN A 106 -3.61 5.07 -13.76
CA ASN A 106 -3.57 3.62 -13.89
C ASN A 106 -2.63 2.98 -12.85
N ARG A 107 -1.48 3.59 -12.58
CA ARG A 107 -0.53 3.11 -11.55
C ARG A 107 -1.12 3.23 -10.15
N CYS A 108 -1.71 4.37 -9.80
CA CYS A 108 -2.35 4.55 -8.49
C CYS A 108 -3.53 3.58 -8.30
N VAL A 109 -4.37 3.40 -9.33
CA VAL A 109 -5.48 2.44 -9.28
C VAL A 109 -4.95 1.03 -9.08
N ARG A 110 -4.00 0.60 -9.89
CA ARG A 110 -3.50 -0.78 -9.88
C ARG A 110 -2.79 -1.17 -8.57
N TYR A 111 -1.96 -0.28 -8.03
CA TYR A 111 -1.05 -0.63 -6.94
C TYR A 111 -1.48 -0.11 -5.56
N ALA A 112 -2.30 0.93 -5.51
CA ALA A 112 -2.77 1.49 -4.25
C ALA A 112 -4.28 1.31 -4.02
N LEU A 113 -5.11 1.68 -5.02
CA LEU A 113 -6.56 1.77 -4.86
C LEU A 113 -7.29 0.44 -5.12
N ALA A 114 -6.72 -0.46 -5.94
CA ALA A 114 -7.35 -1.75 -6.18
C ALA A 114 -7.50 -2.52 -4.85
N ASP A 115 -8.68 -3.06 -4.63
CA ASP A 115 -9.02 -3.90 -3.49
C ASP A 115 -8.27 -5.25 -3.60
N SER A 116 -6.98 -5.23 -3.32
CA SER A 116 -6.32 -6.45 -2.94
C SER A 116 -6.76 -6.77 -1.51
N VAL A 117 -7.23 -7.99 -1.27
CA VAL A 117 -7.46 -8.48 0.10
C VAL A 117 -6.14 -8.30 0.85
N SER A 118 -6.07 -7.23 1.67
CA SER A 118 -4.87 -6.98 2.46
C SER A 118 -4.68 -8.16 3.41
N PRO A 119 -3.55 -8.86 3.37
CA PRO A 119 -3.29 -9.92 4.32
C PRO A 119 -3.35 -9.32 5.73
N LYS A 120 -4.08 -9.98 6.63
CA LYS A 120 -3.99 -9.62 8.05
C LYS A 120 -2.60 -10.02 8.53
N GLY A 121 -1.95 -9.13 9.26
CA GLY A 121 -0.67 -9.44 9.89
C GLY A 121 -0.81 -10.60 10.87
N VAL A 122 0.24 -11.38 10.99
CA VAL A 122 0.32 -12.49 11.94
C VAL A 122 1.16 -12.03 13.13
N ASP A 123 0.62 -12.12 14.34
CA ASP A 123 1.38 -11.88 15.55
C ASP A 123 2.46 -12.97 15.70
N ILE A 124 3.71 -12.61 15.35
CA ILE A 124 4.86 -13.50 15.35
C ILE A 124 5.16 -14.00 16.77
N SER A 125 4.97 -13.16 17.79
CA SER A 125 5.22 -13.54 19.18
C SER A 125 4.22 -14.59 19.65
N ALA A 126 2.93 -14.41 19.34
CA ALA A 126 1.89 -15.38 19.60
C ALA A 126 2.11 -16.69 18.79
N PHE A 127 2.59 -16.57 17.53
CA PHE A 127 2.96 -17.73 16.71
C PHE A 127 4.12 -18.52 17.35
N ILE A 128 5.20 -17.85 17.71
CA ILE A 128 6.36 -18.51 18.35
C ILE A 128 5.96 -19.13 19.68
N ALA A 129 5.14 -18.47 20.49
CA ALA A 129 4.63 -19.01 21.75
C ALA A 129 3.78 -20.27 21.50
N ALA A 130 2.91 -20.25 20.48
CA ALA A 130 2.09 -21.39 20.10
C ALA A 130 2.94 -22.58 19.58
N VAL A 131 3.98 -22.31 18.77
CA VAL A 131 4.93 -23.32 18.28
C VAL A 131 5.71 -23.95 19.46
N LYS A 132 6.14 -23.14 20.44
CA LYS A 132 6.83 -23.64 21.65
C LYS A 132 5.91 -24.42 22.59
N GLY A 133 4.60 -24.16 22.55
CA GLY A 133 3.58 -24.76 23.41
C GLY A 133 3.10 -26.15 23.00
N ALA A 134 3.72 -26.83 22.08
CA ALA A 134 3.57 -28.26 21.72
C ALA A 134 2.16 -28.74 21.25
N ARG A 135 1.12 -27.90 21.21
CA ARG A 135 -0.19 -28.27 20.62
C ARG A 135 -0.91 -27.04 20.06
N PHE A 136 -1.09 -27.03 18.75
CA PHE A 136 -2.00 -26.10 18.09
C PHE A 136 -3.44 -26.55 18.32
N THR A 137 -4.32 -25.64 18.73
CA THR A 137 -5.77 -25.90 18.62
C THR A 137 -6.17 -25.89 17.14
N SER A 138 -7.21 -26.66 16.76
CA SER A 138 -7.68 -26.73 15.36
C SER A 138 -7.95 -25.33 14.78
N ASN A 139 -8.46 -24.42 15.60
CA ASN A 139 -8.75 -23.04 15.20
C ASN A 139 -7.46 -22.21 14.93
N GLN A 140 -6.39 -22.45 15.68
CA GLN A 140 -5.09 -21.84 15.46
C GLN A 140 -4.43 -22.35 14.17
N ASN A 141 -4.50 -23.65 13.90
CA ASN A 141 -4.01 -24.23 12.65
C ASN A 141 -4.69 -23.61 11.42
N ASP A 142 -6.01 -23.44 11.43
CA ASP A 142 -6.73 -22.84 10.30
C ASP A 142 -6.36 -21.38 10.06
N VAL A 143 -6.16 -20.61 11.12
CA VAL A 143 -5.74 -19.21 11.03
C VAL A 143 -4.29 -19.12 10.51
N TRP A 144 -3.37 -19.88 11.09
CA TRP A 144 -1.95 -19.80 10.76
C TRP A 144 -1.63 -20.35 9.37
N VAL A 145 -2.24 -21.47 8.96
CA VAL A 145 -2.04 -22.03 7.61
C VAL A 145 -2.59 -21.12 6.53
N LYS A 146 -3.74 -20.48 6.75
CA LYS A 146 -4.33 -19.55 5.79
C LYS A 146 -3.53 -18.27 5.62
N HIS A 147 -2.89 -17.78 6.68
CA HIS A 147 -2.17 -16.50 6.66
C HIS A 147 -0.66 -16.66 6.39
N ALA A 148 -0.03 -17.75 6.84
CA ALA A 148 1.40 -17.99 6.62
C ALA A 148 1.72 -18.62 5.25
N CYS A 149 0.77 -19.32 4.63
CA CYS A 149 0.90 -19.88 3.28
C CYS A 149 -0.27 -19.42 2.40
N PRO A 150 -0.23 -18.22 1.80
CA PRO A 150 -1.16 -17.90 0.74
C PRO A 150 -0.94 -18.89 -0.40
N ARG A 151 -1.95 -19.74 -0.67
CA ARG A 151 -1.90 -20.68 -1.80
C ARG A 151 -1.60 -19.88 -3.06
N ARG A 152 -0.44 -20.11 -3.68
CA ARG A 152 -0.22 -19.74 -5.07
C ARG A 152 -1.32 -20.41 -5.88
N THR A 153 -2.26 -19.64 -6.38
CA THR A 153 -3.17 -20.09 -7.42
C THR A 153 -2.32 -20.35 -8.65
N THR A 154 -1.94 -21.59 -8.86
CA THR A 154 -1.38 -22.07 -10.14
C THR A 154 -2.47 -21.86 -11.18
N HIS A 155 -2.31 -20.83 -12.01
CA HIS A 155 -3.03 -20.79 -13.27
C HIS A 155 -2.57 -22.00 -14.09
N SER A 156 -3.40 -23.02 -14.09
CA SER A 156 -3.32 -24.12 -15.05
C SER A 156 -3.59 -23.52 -16.44
N ALA A 157 -2.53 -23.28 -17.20
CA ALA A 157 -2.64 -23.10 -18.62
C ALA A 157 -3.14 -24.43 -19.20
N LYS A 158 -4.39 -24.47 -19.61
CA LYS A 158 -4.87 -25.50 -20.54
C LYS A 158 -4.49 -25.07 -21.94
N CYS A 159 -3.66 -25.90 -22.60
CA CYS A 159 -3.54 -25.95 -24.06
C CYS A 159 -4.88 -26.16 -24.74
#